data_90d1ba009f8d00198e1801c356d41954
#
_entry.id   90d1ba009f8d00198e1801c356d41954
#
_cell.length_a   1.000
_cell.length_b   1.000
_cell.length_c   1.000
_cell.angle_alpha   90.00
_cell.angle_beta   90.00
_cell.angle_gamma   90.00
#
_symmetry.space_group_name_H-M   'P 1'
#
loop_
_entity.id
_entity.type
_entity.pdbx_description
1 polymer ?
#
loop_
_entity_poly.entity_id
_entity_poly.type
_entity_poly.pdbx_seq_one_letter_code
_entity_poly.pdbx_strand_id
1 'polypeptide(L)' 'MEFKDYYGILGVEPSAGDAELKTAYRRLARKYHPDVSKEAGAEEKFKAVNEAYEALRDPAKRKAYDQLRAGGYRT' A
#
# COMPACT_ATOMS: atom_id res chain seq x y z
N MET A 1 -14.25 12.32 -2.43
CA MET A 1 -13.16 11.46 -2.88
C MET A 1 -12.46 10.84 -1.69
N GLU A 2 -12.34 9.54 -1.70
CA GLU A 2 -11.69 8.86 -0.58
C GLU A 2 -10.18 8.85 -0.75
N PHE A 3 -9.50 9.13 0.34
CA PHE A 3 -8.05 9.06 0.39
C PHE A 3 -7.64 7.72 0.97
N LYS A 4 -6.86 6.95 0.21
CA LYS A 4 -6.40 5.65 0.67
C LYS A 4 -5.05 5.79 1.36
N ASP A 5 -4.97 5.23 2.57
CA ASP A 5 -3.73 5.25 3.33
C ASP A 5 -2.88 4.04 2.92
N TYR A 6 -2.08 4.22 1.88
CA TYR A 6 -1.25 3.14 1.36
C TYR A 6 -0.21 2.66 2.37
N TYR A 7 0.33 3.58 3.16
CA TYR A 7 1.27 3.17 4.21
C TYR A 7 0.58 2.30 5.25
N GLY A 8 -0.64 2.67 5.63
CA GLY A 8 -1.44 1.88 6.54
C GLY A 8 -1.79 0.52 5.99
N ILE A 9 -2.11 0.47 4.69
CA ILE A 9 -2.43 -0.81 4.04
C ILE A 9 -1.23 -1.75 4.10
N LEU A 10 -0.03 -1.23 3.88
CA LEU A 10 1.18 -2.05 3.96
C LEU A 10 1.66 -2.24 5.40
N GLY A 11 1.12 -1.48 6.34
CA GLY A 11 1.51 -1.58 7.73
C GLY A 11 2.90 -1.03 8.01
N VAL A 12 3.30 0.02 7.29
CA VAL A 12 4.60 0.65 7.46
C VAL A 12 4.45 2.13 7.77
N GLU A 13 5.53 2.72 8.25
CA GLU A 13 5.57 4.15 8.51
C GLU A 13 5.75 4.93 7.21
N PRO A 14 5.26 6.18 7.15
CA PRO A 14 5.48 7.01 5.96
C PRO A 14 6.96 7.25 5.65
N SER A 15 7.83 7.09 6.64
CA SER A 15 9.26 7.24 6.46
C SER A 15 9.95 5.97 5.99
N ALA A 16 9.20 4.89 5.76
CA ALA A 16 9.77 3.61 5.37
C ALA A 16 10.54 3.72 4.06
N GLY A 17 11.68 3.08 3.99
CA GLY A 17 12.46 3.03 2.77
C GLY A 17 11.96 1.99 1.79
N ASP A 18 12.53 1.99 0.59
CA ASP A 18 12.11 1.05 -0.46
C ASP A 18 12.22 -0.40 -0.01
N ALA A 19 13.27 -0.74 0.73
CA ALA A 19 13.45 -2.10 1.22
C ALA A 19 12.35 -2.51 2.18
N GLU A 20 11.93 -1.59 3.04
CA GLU A 20 10.85 -1.86 3.99
C GLU A 20 9.52 -2.04 3.27
N LEU A 21 9.27 -1.20 2.26
CA LEU A 21 8.06 -1.30 1.47
C LEU A 21 7.98 -2.65 0.76
N LYS A 22 9.09 -3.07 0.19
CA LYS A 22 9.17 -4.35 -0.52
C LYS A 22 8.94 -5.52 0.43
N THR A 23 9.56 -5.48 1.60
CA THR A 23 9.41 -6.52 2.60
C THR A 23 7.96 -6.62 3.07
N ALA A 24 7.35 -5.47 3.36
CA ALA A 24 5.96 -5.44 3.80
C ALA A 24 5.04 -5.97 2.72
N TYR A 25 5.27 -5.56 1.48
CA TYR A 25 4.47 -6.02 0.35
C TYR A 25 4.54 -7.55 0.22
N ARG A 26 5.75 -8.09 0.27
CA ARG A 26 5.94 -9.53 0.12
C ARG A 26 5.20 -10.30 1.20
N ARG A 27 5.28 -9.81 2.43
CA ARG A 27 4.61 -10.47 3.56
C ARG A 27 3.11 -10.48 3.37
N LEU A 28 2.54 -9.33 3.02
CA LEU A 28 1.09 -9.22 2.87
C LEU A 28 0.59 -9.92 1.61
N ALA A 29 1.35 -9.86 0.53
CA ALA A 29 0.98 -10.57 -0.70
C ALA A 29 0.91 -12.06 -0.45
N ARG A 30 1.85 -12.60 0.32
CA ARG A 30 1.84 -14.01 0.68
C ARG A 30 0.66 -14.34 1.58
N LYS A 31 0.38 -13.46 2.52
CA LYS A 31 -0.72 -13.68 3.48
C LYS A 31 -2.09 -13.71 2.80
N TYR A 32 -2.29 -12.82 1.85
CA TYR A 32 -3.61 -12.65 1.22
C TYR A 32 -3.72 -13.24 -0.19
N HIS A 33 -2.70 -13.95 -0.64
CA HIS A 33 -2.74 -14.54 -1.97
C HIS A 33 -3.93 -15.51 -2.07
N PRO A 34 -4.72 -15.42 -3.17
CA PRO A 34 -5.92 -16.25 -3.30
C PRO A 34 -5.66 -17.75 -3.20
N ASP A 35 -4.48 -18.21 -3.58
CA ASP A 35 -4.13 -19.62 -3.51
C ASP A 35 -3.85 -20.07 -2.07
N VAL A 36 -3.47 -19.13 -1.21
CA VAL A 36 -3.10 -19.44 0.17
C VAL A 36 -4.26 -19.12 1.12
N SER A 37 -4.89 -17.97 0.93
CA SER A 37 -5.96 -17.53 1.82
C SER A 37 -7.31 -17.75 1.17
N LYS A 38 -8.19 -18.46 1.87
CA LYS A 38 -9.55 -18.71 1.40
C LYS A 38 -10.56 -17.84 2.11
N GLU A 39 -10.07 -16.89 2.90
CA GLU A 39 -10.97 -16.01 3.65
C GLU A 39 -11.72 -15.07 2.75
N ALA A 40 -12.96 -14.75 3.15
CA ALA A 40 -13.73 -13.73 2.46
C ALA A 40 -12.99 -12.40 2.58
N GLY A 41 -12.88 -11.70 1.46
CA GLY A 41 -12.21 -10.40 1.46
C GLY A 41 -10.70 -10.48 1.25
N ALA A 42 -10.11 -11.68 1.23
CA ALA A 42 -8.67 -11.80 1.00
C ALA A 42 -8.29 -11.27 -0.37
N GLU A 43 -9.10 -11.52 -1.37
CA GLU A 43 -8.84 -11.02 -2.72
C GLU A 43 -8.83 -9.50 -2.77
N GLU A 44 -9.77 -8.87 -2.08
CA GLU A 44 -9.82 -7.41 -2.04
C GLU A 44 -8.61 -6.85 -1.31
N LYS A 45 -8.20 -7.50 -0.22
CA LYS A 45 -7.01 -7.08 0.51
C LYS A 45 -5.77 -7.25 -0.33
N PHE A 46 -5.70 -8.32 -1.09
CA PHE A 46 -4.58 -8.57 -1.99
C PHE A 46 -4.48 -7.46 -3.04
N LYS A 47 -5.62 -7.08 -3.62
CA LYS A 47 -5.67 -5.99 -4.59
C LYS A 47 -5.24 -4.67 -3.97
N ALA A 48 -5.69 -4.40 -2.74
CA ALA A 48 -5.33 -3.17 -2.04
C ALA A 48 -3.82 -3.12 -1.77
N VAL A 49 -3.24 -4.23 -1.36
CA VAL A 49 -1.80 -4.33 -1.11
C VAL A 49 -1.02 -4.07 -2.40
N ASN A 50 -1.46 -4.66 -3.51
CA ASN A 50 -0.81 -4.43 -4.80
C ASN A 50 -0.89 -2.97 -5.21
N GLU A 51 -2.06 -2.36 -5.06
CA GLU A 51 -2.24 -0.96 -5.41
C GLU A 51 -1.34 -0.07 -4.57
N ALA A 52 -1.29 -0.32 -3.27
CA ALA A 52 -0.46 0.46 -2.37
C ALA A 52 1.02 0.38 -2.74
N TYR A 53 1.49 -0.84 -3.00
CA TYR A 53 2.88 -1.03 -3.36
C TYR A 53 3.20 -0.38 -4.71
N GLU A 54 2.32 -0.53 -5.69
CA GLU A 54 2.51 0.09 -7.00
C GLU A 54 2.66 1.60 -6.89
N ALA A 55 1.86 2.23 -6.04
CA ALA A 55 1.92 3.67 -5.86
C ALA A 55 3.18 4.11 -5.11
N LEU A 56 3.64 3.31 -4.17
CA LEU A 56 4.75 3.71 -3.30
C LEU A 56 6.13 3.27 -3.81
N ARG A 57 6.18 2.29 -4.70
CA ARG A 57 7.47 1.80 -5.21
C ARG A 57 8.09 2.76 -6.24
N ASP A 58 7.26 3.49 -6.94
CA ASP A 58 7.73 4.45 -7.96
C ASP A 58 8.02 5.77 -7.28
N PRO A 59 9.27 6.28 -7.34
CA PRO A 59 9.61 7.53 -6.66
C PRO A 59 8.72 8.71 -7.06
N ALA A 60 8.35 8.81 -8.33
CA ALA A 60 7.51 9.90 -8.79
C ALA A 60 6.10 9.79 -8.23
N LYS A 61 5.53 8.58 -8.28
CA LYS A 61 4.19 8.34 -7.74
C LYS A 61 4.17 8.50 -6.23
N ARG A 62 5.22 8.02 -5.56
CA ARG A 62 5.31 8.16 -4.11
C ARG A 62 5.35 9.62 -3.71
N LYS A 63 6.15 10.41 -4.43
CA LYS A 63 6.24 11.84 -4.14
C LYS A 63 4.88 12.53 -4.31
N ALA A 64 4.17 12.22 -5.39
CA ALA A 64 2.85 12.79 -5.62
C ALA A 64 1.88 12.37 -4.52
N TYR A 65 1.92 11.11 -4.13
CA TYR A 65 1.07 10.60 -3.06
C TYR A 65 1.38 11.29 -1.74
N ASP A 66 2.67 11.46 -1.43
CA ASP A 66 3.07 12.10 -0.18
C ASP A 66 2.63 13.56 -0.13
N GLN A 67 2.62 14.25 -1.26
CA GLN A 67 2.15 15.62 -1.32
C GLN A 67 0.65 15.69 -1.04
N LEU A 68 -0.13 14.76 -1.59
CA LEU A 68 -1.55 14.69 -1.30
C LEU A 68 -1.79 14.40 0.19
N ARG A 69 -1.01 13.49 0.73
CA ARG A 69 -1.09 13.11 2.13
C ARG A 69 -0.81 14.31 3.04
N ALA A 70 0.18 15.10 2.66
CA ALA A 70 0.60 16.25 3.48
C ALA A 70 -0.44 17.37 3.53
N GLY A 71 -1.40 17.36 2.62
CA GLY A 71 -2.43 18.39 2.67
C GLY A 71 -3.08 18.72 1.35
N GLY A 72 -2.63 18.08 0.27
CA GLY A 72 -3.16 18.38 -1.05
C GLY A 72 -4.62 18.03 -1.22
N TYR A 73 -5.12 17.09 -0.44
CA TYR A 73 -6.53 16.68 -0.52
C TYR A 73 -7.43 17.43 0.44
N ARG A 74 -6.87 18.29 1.26
CA ARG A 74 -7.68 19.08 2.18
C ARG A 74 -8.44 20.15 1.40
N THR A 75 -9.66 20.30 1.75
CA THR A 75 -10.49 21.32 1.17
C THR A 75 -10.81 22.39 2.18
#